data_928677bcdc3381fa5ae8672024cb2d59
#
_entry.id   928677bcdc3381fa5ae8672024cb2d59
#
_cell.length_a   1.000
_cell.length_b   1.000
_cell.length_c   1.000
_cell.angle_alpha   90.00
_cell.angle_beta   90.00
_cell.angle_gamma   90.00
#
_symmetry.space_group_name_H-M   'P 1'
#
loop_
_entity.id
_entity.type
_entity.pdbx_description
1 polymer ?
#
loop_
_entity_poly.entity_id
_entity_poly.type
_entity_poly.pdbx_seq_one_letter_code
_entity_poly.pdbx_strand_id
1 'polypeptide(L)'
;MVSFTSLLTAAVTAACVVASPLELLKQRGIQPGQGTHNGYFYSFWTDGRGSVDYNNGPAGSYRVSWNNVNNWVGGKGWNPGPPKTIAYNGTWNNYNVNSYLALYGWTTNPLVEYYIVEAYGNYNPSSGARKLHSIQSDGGTYDIYQTTRVNQPSIQGTATFQQYWSVRTQKRVGGTINTQTHFDAWQQTGLKLGSWNYMIMATEGYQSSGSAEIEVRQA
;
A
#
# COMPACT_ATOMS: atom_id res chain seq x y z
N MET A 1 -88.17 -17.30 22.04
CA MET A 1 -87.02 -17.60 21.19
C MET A 1 -86.07 -16.35 21.18
N VAL A 2 -85.04 -16.46 21.97
CA VAL A 2 -84.08 -15.33 22.07
C VAL A 2 -82.79 -15.79 21.40
N SER A 3 -82.43 -15.05 20.35
CA SER A 3 -81.19 -15.29 19.53
C SER A 3 -80.04 -14.57 20.17
N PHE A 4 -79.00 -15.30 20.56
CA PHE A 4 -77.71 -14.70 21.01
C PHE A 4 -76.76 -14.56 19.83
N THR A 5 -76.41 -13.32 19.52
CA THR A 5 -75.40 -12.97 18.53
C THR A 5 -74.06 -12.82 19.26
N SER A 6 -73.12 -13.71 19.00
CA SER A 6 -71.74 -13.63 19.56
C SER A 6 -70.92 -12.67 18.74
N LEU A 7 -70.43 -11.59 19.34
CA LEU A 7 -69.40 -10.73 18.79
C LEU A 7 -68.00 -11.37 19.04
N LEU A 8 -67.35 -11.73 17.98
CA LEU A 8 -65.91 -12.10 18.01
C LEU A 8 -65.06 -10.84 17.87
N THR A 9 -64.43 -10.44 18.96
CA THR A 9 -63.44 -9.35 18.94
C THR A 9 -62.06 -9.95 18.54
N ALA A 10 -61.57 -9.66 17.35
CA ALA A 10 -60.20 -10.03 16.95
C ALA A 10 -59.20 -9.00 17.52
N ALA A 11 -58.38 -9.41 18.45
CA ALA A 11 -57.26 -8.62 18.95
C ALA A 11 -56.08 -8.71 17.96
N VAL A 12 -55.79 -7.61 17.28
CA VAL A 12 -54.59 -7.48 16.45
C VAL A 12 -53.45 -7.11 17.37
N THR A 13 -52.58 -8.06 17.67
CA THR A 13 -51.30 -7.77 18.33
C THR A 13 -50.32 -7.25 17.32
N ALA A 14 -50.05 -5.93 17.35
CA ALA A 14 -48.95 -5.34 16.60
C ALA A 14 -47.60 -5.77 17.23
N ALA A 15 -46.89 -6.68 16.58
CA ALA A 15 -45.53 -7.00 16.94
C ALA A 15 -44.61 -5.83 16.52
N CYS A 16 -44.21 -5.00 17.48
CA CYS A 16 -43.10 -4.07 17.28
C CYS A 16 -41.82 -4.86 17.07
N VAL A 17 -41.40 -5.00 15.82
CA VAL A 17 -40.06 -5.44 15.49
C VAL A 17 -39.11 -4.31 15.89
N VAL A 18 -38.51 -4.41 17.07
CA VAL A 18 -37.38 -3.57 17.47
C VAL A 18 -36.21 -4.02 16.59
N ALA A 19 -35.93 -3.28 15.54
CA ALA A 19 -34.70 -3.46 14.80
C ALA A 19 -33.54 -3.16 15.76
N SER A 20 -32.82 -4.21 16.17
CA SER A 20 -31.54 -4.04 16.85
C SER A 20 -30.66 -3.18 15.98
N PRO A 21 -30.01 -2.14 16.51
CA PRO A 21 -28.99 -1.44 15.73
C PRO A 21 -27.94 -2.49 15.38
N LEU A 22 -27.81 -2.80 14.08
CA LEU A 22 -26.60 -3.43 13.57
C LEU A 22 -25.49 -2.43 13.91
N GLU A 23 -24.76 -2.68 14.99
CA GLU A 23 -23.44 -2.13 15.13
C GLU A 23 -22.70 -2.57 13.88
N LEU A 24 -22.43 -1.62 12.99
CA LEU A 24 -21.42 -1.80 11.95
C LEU A 24 -20.16 -2.20 12.73
N LEU A 25 -19.88 -3.49 12.78
CA LEU A 25 -18.59 -4.00 13.22
C LEU A 25 -17.59 -3.32 12.31
N LYS A 26 -16.97 -2.25 12.79
CA LYS A 26 -15.81 -1.65 12.16
C LYS A 26 -14.81 -2.80 12.01
N GLN A 27 -14.69 -3.29 10.79
CA GLN A 27 -13.73 -4.33 10.49
C GLN A 27 -12.37 -3.78 10.90
N ARG A 28 -11.84 -4.28 12.02
CA ARG A 28 -10.49 -3.88 12.45
C ARG A 28 -9.52 -4.31 11.37
N GLY A 29 -8.61 -3.42 11.01
CA GLY A 29 -7.53 -3.73 10.09
C GLY A 29 -6.75 -4.99 10.52
N ILE A 30 -6.08 -5.60 9.57
CA ILE A 30 -5.23 -6.75 9.87
C ILE A 30 -4.03 -6.32 10.72
N GLN A 31 -3.46 -7.26 11.47
CA GLN A 31 -2.23 -7.03 12.20
C GLN A 31 -1.04 -6.89 11.24
N PRO A 32 0.03 -6.15 11.63
CA PRO A 32 1.28 -6.12 10.87
C PRO A 32 1.79 -7.53 10.56
N GLY A 33 2.24 -7.75 9.33
CA GLY A 33 2.70 -9.05 8.86
C GLY A 33 2.68 -9.17 7.35
N GLN A 34 2.92 -10.37 6.88
CA GLN A 34 2.93 -10.73 5.46
C GLN A 34 2.08 -11.97 5.22
N GLY A 35 1.52 -12.08 4.03
CA GLY A 35 0.74 -13.24 3.65
C GLY A 35 0.17 -13.15 2.23
N THR A 36 -0.75 -14.05 1.92
CA THR A 36 -1.48 -14.06 0.66
C THR A 36 -2.97 -13.85 0.92
N HIS A 37 -3.58 -12.98 0.16
CA HIS A 37 -5.02 -12.72 0.21
C HIS A 37 -5.57 -12.54 -1.20
N ASN A 38 -6.57 -13.35 -1.59
CA ASN A 38 -7.20 -13.35 -2.91
C ASN A 38 -6.20 -13.42 -4.06
N GLY A 39 -5.19 -14.31 -3.95
CA GLY A 39 -4.18 -14.55 -4.99
C GLY A 39 -3.05 -13.52 -5.06
N TYR A 40 -3.05 -12.51 -4.21
CA TYR A 40 -1.99 -11.51 -4.12
C TYR A 40 -1.25 -11.61 -2.80
N PHE A 41 0.08 -11.47 -2.86
CA PHE A 41 0.89 -11.25 -1.68
C PHE A 41 0.59 -9.86 -1.09
N TYR A 42 0.63 -9.75 0.24
CA TYR A 42 0.61 -8.47 0.92
C TYR A 42 1.73 -8.39 1.95
N SER A 43 2.20 -7.17 2.19
CA SER A 43 3.08 -6.84 3.29
C SER A 43 2.54 -5.59 3.98
N PHE A 44 2.47 -5.64 5.31
CA PHE A 44 2.13 -4.49 6.15
C PHE A 44 3.09 -4.45 7.33
N TRP A 45 3.85 -3.38 7.42
CA TRP A 45 4.78 -3.13 8.51
C TRP A 45 4.52 -1.76 9.14
N THR A 46 4.76 -1.65 10.45
CA THR A 46 4.74 -0.40 11.21
C THR A 46 5.73 -0.49 12.38
N ASP A 47 6.27 0.64 12.81
CA ASP A 47 7.09 0.73 14.03
C ASP A 47 6.26 0.76 15.31
N GLY A 48 4.93 0.69 15.20
CA GLY A 48 3.98 0.62 16.32
C GLY A 48 3.59 1.96 16.92
N ARG A 49 4.09 3.08 16.40
CA ARG A 49 3.69 4.41 16.88
C ARG A 49 2.51 4.95 16.07
N GLY A 50 1.54 5.55 16.76
CA GLY A 50 0.27 5.98 16.17
C GLY A 50 -0.66 4.80 15.90
N SER A 51 -1.54 4.93 14.90
CA SER A 51 -2.44 3.86 14.50
C SER A 51 -2.50 3.72 12.99
N VAL A 52 -2.52 2.47 12.50
CA VAL A 52 -2.71 2.14 11.10
C VAL A 52 -3.82 1.09 11.00
N ASP A 53 -4.86 1.41 10.25
CA ASP A 53 -5.97 0.51 9.94
C ASP A 53 -5.81 0.04 8.47
N TYR A 54 -5.08 -1.06 8.29
CA TYR A 54 -4.81 -1.64 6.97
C TYR A 54 -5.75 -2.82 6.70
N ASN A 55 -6.42 -2.79 5.56
CA ASN A 55 -7.41 -3.80 5.17
C ASN A 55 -7.13 -4.31 3.76
N ASN A 56 -6.99 -5.63 3.61
CA ASN A 56 -6.94 -6.28 2.31
C ASN A 56 -8.34 -6.27 1.68
N GLY A 57 -8.46 -5.71 0.47
CA GLY A 57 -9.65 -5.76 -0.36
C GLY A 57 -9.63 -6.91 -1.37
N PRO A 58 -10.65 -7.01 -2.25
CA PRO A 58 -10.71 -8.00 -3.34
C PRO A 58 -9.48 -7.92 -4.24
N ALA A 59 -9.09 -9.07 -4.84
CA ALA A 59 -7.95 -9.18 -5.75
C ALA A 59 -6.70 -8.42 -5.23
N GLY A 60 -6.10 -7.56 -6.04
CA GLY A 60 -4.93 -6.74 -5.68
C GLY A 60 -5.25 -5.45 -4.93
N SER A 61 -6.48 -5.24 -4.45
CA SER A 61 -6.85 -4.01 -3.76
C SER A 61 -6.55 -4.04 -2.25
N TYR A 62 -6.27 -2.87 -1.70
CA TYR A 62 -6.21 -2.62 -0.26
C TYR A 62 -6.73 -1.23 0.06
N ARG A 63 -7.19 -1.04 1.29
CA ARG A 63 -7.52 0.25 1.87
C ARG A 63 -6.78 0.43 3.19
N VAL A 64 -6.33 1.64 3.42
CA VAL A 64 -5.60 1.99 4.64
C VAL A 64 -5.96 3.40 5.11
N SER A 65 -6.03 3.58 6.41
CA SER A 65 -6.00 4.88 7.06
C SER A 65 -5.00 4.87 8.21
N TRP A 66 -4.28 5.97 8.39
CA TRP A 66 -3.31 6.09 9.47
C TRP A 66 -3.43 7.43 10.19
N ASN A 67 -3.07 7.43 11.47
CA ASN A 67 -3.15 8.62 12.30
C ASN A 67 -1.95 8.72 13.24
N ASN A 68 -1.25 9.86 13.18
CA ASN A 68 -0.10 10.20 14.02
C ASN A 68 0.97 9.09 14.06
N VAL A 69 1.21 8.43 12.94
CA VAL A 69 2.23 7.39 12.83
C VAL A 69 3.63 8.00 12.86
N ASN A 70 4.63 7.20 13.29
CA ASN A 70 6.03 7.56 13.03
C ASN A 70 6.50 6.97 11.72
N ASN A 71 6.37 5.63 11.52
CA ASN A 71 6.63 5.02 10.21
C ASN A 71 5.81 3.74 10.00
N TRP A 72 5.27 3.59 8.78
CA TRP A 72 4.60 2.39 8.33
C TRP A 72 4.67 2.30 6.80
N VAL A 73 4.64 1.09 6.27
CA VAL A 73 4.52 0.81 4.85
C VAL A 73 3.68 -0.45 4.63
N GLY A 74 2.82 -0.43 3.62
CA GLY A 74 2.03 -1.60 3.28
C GLY A 74 1.38 -1.53 1.91
N GLY A 75 1.06 -2.69 1.35
CA GLY A 75 0.47 -2.82 0.03
C GLY A 75 0.30 -4.25 -0.41
N LYS A 76 -0.11 -4.43 -1.67
CA LYS A 76 -0.33 -5.74 -2.31
C LYS A 76 0.48 -5.89 -3.58
N GLY A 77 0.81 -7.13 -3.92
CA GLY A 77 1.58 -7.47 -5.11
C GLY A 77 1.97 -8.94 -5.18
N TRP A 78 3.26 -9.24 -5.27
CA TRP A 78 3.77 -10.59 -5.56
C TRP A 78 4.98 -10.96 -4.72
N ASN A 79 5.05 -12.22 -4.34
CA ASN A 79 6.22 -12.86 -3.75
C ASN A 79 6.40 -14.26 -4.39
N PRO A 80 7.51 -14.54 -5.13
CA PRO A 80 8.56 -13.57 -5.46
C PRO A 80 8.06 -12.46 -6.39
N GLY A 81 8.78 -11.31 -6.38
CA GLY A 81 8.50 -10.13 -7.19
C GLY A 81 9.49 -9.95 -8.35
N PRO A 82 9.59 -10.86 -9.33
CA PRO A 82 10.46 -10.66 -10.49
C PRO A 82 9.94 -9.54 -11.38
N PRO A 83 10.78 -9.02 -12.31
CA PRO A 83 10.36 -7.97 -13.23
C PRO A 83 9.06 -8.29 -13.97
N LYS A 84 8.18 -7.32 -14.08
CA LYS A 84 6.90 -7.39 -14.81
C LYS A 84 6.35 -6.02 -15.14
N THR A 85 5.38 -5.96 -16.03
CA THR A 85 4.55 -4.78 -16.20
C THR A 85 3.34 -4.90 -15.29
N ILE A 86 3.11 -3.89 -14.47
CA ILE A 86 1.95 -3.81 -13.58
C ILE A 86 1.06 -2.64 -13.98
N ALA A 87 -0.22 -2.74 -13.68
CA ALA A 87 -1.15 -1.61 -13.71
C ALA A 87 -1.67 -1.37 -12.29
N TYR A 88 -1.85 -0.12 -11.92
CA TYR A 88 -2.43 0.26 -10.65
C TYR A 88 -3.36 1.45 -10.82
N ASN A 89 -4.33 1.59 -9.93
CA ASN A 89 -5.22 2.72 -9.81
C ASN A 89 -5.66 2.91 -8.34
N GLY A 90 -6.41 3.96 -8.08
CA GLY A 90 -6.99 4.18 -6.76
C GLY A 90 -7.06 5.64 -6.35
N THR A 91 -7.21 5.84 -5.05
CA THR A 91 -7.26 7.15 -4.41
C THR A 91 -6.11 7.31 -3.43
N TRP A 92 -5.34 8.37 -3.62
CA TRP A 92 -4.20 8.72 -2.76
C TRP A 92 -4.06 10.25 -2.70
N ASN A 93 -4.78 10.91 -1.79
CA ASN A 93 -4.84 12.37 -1.69
C ASN A 93 -3.94 12.91 -0.57
N ASN A 94 -2.67 12.45 -0.52
CA ASN A 94 -1.75 12.74 0.57
C ASN A 94 -0.66 13.76 0.21
N TYR A 95 -0.96 14.72 -0.68
CA TYR A 95 0.03 15.68 -1.20
C TYR A 95 0.56 16.66 -0.14
N ASN A 96 -0.18 16.87 0.96
CA ASN A 96 0.17 17.82 2.02
C ASN A 96 0.81 17.17 3.25
N VAL A 97 1.06 15.87 3.22
CA VAL A 97 1.65 15.10 4.31
C VAL A 97 2.87 14.31 3.84
N ASN A 98 3.71 13.84 4.75
CA ASN A 98 4.84 13.00 4.39
C ASN A 98 4.34 11.56 4.17
N SER A 99 4.08 11.24 2.92
CA SER A 99 3.58 9.95 2.46
C SER A 99 4.07 9.67 1.04
N TYR A 100 4.18 8.39 0.67
CA TYR A 100 4.61 7.94 -0.65
C TYR A 100 3.62 6.93 -1.23
N LEU A 101 3.43 6.98 -2.55
CA LEU A 101 2.80 5.94 -3.36
C LEU A 101 3.87 5.41 -4.31
N ALA A 102 4.26 4.16 -4.13
CA ALA A 102 5.38 3.57 -4.85
C ALA A 102 5.18 2.09 -5.13
N LEU A 103 5.72 1.61 -6.25
CA LEU A 103 6.07 0.20 -6.33
C LEU A 103 7.30 -0.02 -5.47
N TYR A 104 7.16 -0.86 -4.46
CA TYR A 104 8.11 -1.09 -3.39
C TYR A 104 8.49 -2.56 -3.29
N GLY A 105 9.73 -2.84 -3.05
CA GLY A 105 10.16 -4.22 -2.89
C GLY A 105 11.57 -4.38 -2.37
N TRP A 106 11.99 -5.64 -2.32
CA TRP A 106 13.28 -6.05 -1.81
C TRP A 106 13.97 -7.09 -2.69
N THR A 107 15.29 -7.05 -2.68
CA THR A 107 16.14 -8.17 -3.13
C THR A 107 17.02 -8.64 -1.99
N THR A 108 17.59 -9.85 -2.13
CA THR A 108 18.58 -10.41 -1.20
C THR A 108 19.84 -10.80 -1.98
N ASN A 109 21.01 -10.72 -1.33
CA ASN A 109 22.29 -11.05 -1.94
C ASN A 109 22.60 -10.28 -3.25
N PRO A 110 22.71 -8.93 -3.22
CA PRO A 110 22.73 -8.06 -2.05
C PRO A 110 21.33 -7.71 -1.52
N LEU A 111 21.29 -7.35 -0.23
CA LEU A 111 20.10 -6.81 0.40
C LEU A 111 19.88 -5.38 -0.09
N VAL A 112 18.81 -5.17 -0.83
CA VAL A 112 18.42 -3.87 -1.40
C VAL A 112 16.94 -3.67 -1.18
N GLU A 113 16.59 -2.51 -0.67
CA GLU A 113 15.24 -1.97 -0.65
C GLU A 113 15.06 -1.05 -1.86
N TYR A 114 14.00 -1.21 -2.63
CA TYR A 114 13.81 -0.39 -3.82
C TYR A 114 12.42 0.22 -3.92
N TYR A 115 12.39 1.41 -4.54
CA TYR A 115 11.19 2.21 -4.76
C TYR A 115 11.12 2.74 -6.19
N ILE A 116 10.00 2.51 -6.88
CA ILE A 116 9.59 3.27 -8.06
C ILE A 116 8.45 4.16 -7.59
N VAL A 117 8.78 5.42 -7.28
CA VAL A 117 7.87 6.38 -6.65
C VAL A 117 7.03 7.06 -7.72
N GLU A 118 5.72 6.88 -7.67
CA GLU A 118 4.74 7.46 -8.57
C GLU A 118 4.21 8.81 -8.06
N ALA A 119 4.01 8.90 -6.74
CA ALA A 119 3.64 10.14 -6.06
C ALA A 119 4.27 10.21 -4.65
N TYR A 120 4.48 11.41 -4.18
CA TYR A 120 4.89 11.70 -2.81
C TYR A 120 4.24 13.00 -2.33
N GLY A 121 4.12 13.14 -1.03
CA GLY A 121 3.47 14.30 -0.42
C GLY A 121 4.35 15.54 -0.38
N ASN A 122 4.46 16.14 0.79
CA ASN A 122 5.24 17.36 1.00
C ASN A 122 6.75 17.13 1.14
N TYR A 123 7.20 15.87 1.20
CA TYR A 123 8.61 15.50 1.26
C TYR A 123 8.96 14.51 0.14
N ASN A 124 9.98 14.83 -0.65
CA ASN A 124 10.51 13.90 -1.65
C ASN A 124 11.46 12.91 -0.95
N PRO A 125 11.21 11.58 -1.01
CA PRO A 125 12.01 10.59 -0.28
C PRO A 125 13.49 10.55 -0.70
N SER A 126 13.82 11.03 -1.91
CA SER A 126 15.20 11.13 -2.38
C SER A 126 15.90 12.44 -1.99
N SER A 127 15.26 13.31 -1.19
CA SER A 127 15.85 14.58 -0.75
C SER A 127 17.19 14.37 -0.06
N GLY A 128 18.20 15.14 -0.45
CA GLY A 128 19.56 15.02 0.05
C GLY A 128 20.42 13.95 -0.63
N ALA A 129 19.84 13.05 -1.43
CA ALA A 129 20.60 12.11 -2.25
C ALA A 129 21.08 12.76 -3.56
N ARG A 130 22.27 12.36 -4.01
CA ARG A 130 22.77 12.79 -5.33
C ARG A 130 22.02 12.06 -6.44
N LYS A 131 21.45 12.81 -7.38
CA LYS A 131 20.88 12.24 -8.60
C LYS A 131 21.98 11.59 -9.44
N LEU A 132 21.77 10.35 -9.82
CA LEU A 132 22.70 9.57 -10.63
C LEU A 132 22.38 9.69 -12.12
N HIS A 133 21.10 9.59 -12.48
CA HIS A 133 20.64 9.58 -13.86
C HIS A 133 19.16 9.98 -13.93
N SER A 134 18.62 10.11 -15.15
CA SER A 134 17.19 10.22 -15.44
C SER A 134 16.81 9.27 -16.56
N ILE A 135 15.63 8.68 -16.48
CA ILE A 135 15.08 7.79 -17.52
C ILE A 135 13.69 8.23 -17.94
N GLN A 136 13.33 7.83 -19.16
CA GLN A 136 11.95 7.90 -19.64
C GLN A 136 11.30 6.52 -19.51
N SER A 137 10.21 6.43 -18.78
CA SER A 137 9.43 5.21 -18.63
C SER A 137 7.96 5.54 -18.41
N ASP A 138 7.07 4.73 -18.95
CA ASP A 138 5.63 4.78 -18.66
C ASP A 138 5.03 6.20 -18.82
N GLY A 139 5.43 6.88 -19.88
CA GLY A 139 4.95 8.22 -20.22
C GLY A 139 5.42 9.33 -19.28
N GLY A 140 6.58 9.16 -18.62
CA GLY A 140 7.14 10.19 -17.75
C GLY A 140 8.64 10.04 -17.51
N THR A 141 9.20 11.05 -16.87
CA THR A 141 10.61 11.08 -16.47
C THR A 141 10.74 10.63 -15.03
N TYR A 142 11.72 9.77 -14.76
CA TYR A 142 12.09 9.36 -13.41
C TYR A 142 13.55 9.68 -13.16
N ASP A 143 13.81 10.30 -12.02
CA ASP A 143 15.15 10.56 -11.54
C ASP A 143 15.64 9.41 -10.66
N ILE A 144 16.86 8.96 -10.89
CA ILE A 144 17.47 7.79 -10.23
C ILE A 144 18.38 8.26 -9.10
N TYR A 145 18.21 7.64 -7.91
CA TYR A 145 19.01 7.94 -6.72
C TYR A 145 19.40 6.67 -5.97
N GLN A 146 20.41 6.81 -5.11
CA GLN A 146 20.83 5.78 -4.17
C GLN A 146 21.05 6.42 -2.80
N THR A 147 20.60 5.70 -1.76
CA THR A 147 20.91 6.02 -0.36
C THR A 147 21.37 4.76 0.35
N THR A 148 22.05 4.92 1.49
CA THR A 148 22.47 3.82 2.36
C THR A 148 21.73 3.93 3.69
N ARG A 149 21.14 2.83 4.14
CA ARG A 149 20.51 2.71 5.45
C ARG A 149 21.44 1.94 6.37
N VAL A 150 21.82 2.55 7.48
CA VAL A 150 22.76 1.95 8.44
C VAL A 150 22.00 1.53 9.69
N ASN A 151 22.08 0.24 10.05
CA ASN A 151 21.41 -0.33 11.23
C ASN A 151 19.91 0.00 11.27
N GLN A 152 19.21 -0.21 10.17
CA GLN A 152 17.76 0.04 10.05
C GLN A 152 16.98 -1.27 9.93
N PRO A 153 15.67 -1.27 10.27
CA PRO A 153 14.78 -2.40 10.02
C PRO A 153 14.79 -2.83 8.55
N SER A 154 14.84 -4.12 8.30
CA SER A 154 14.79 -4.74 6.97
C SER A 154 14.03 -6.06 7.01
N ILE A 155 13.89 -6.70 5.84
CA ILE A 155 13.33 -8.05 5.74
C ILE A 155 14.23 -9.14 6.36
N GLN A 156 15.45 -8.80 6.76
CA GLN A 156 16.41 -9.68 7.44
C GLN A 156 16.72 -9.21 8.87
N GLY A 157 15.80 -8.47 9.50
CA GLY A 157 16.03 -7.83 10.79
C GLY A 157 16.78 -6.51 10.63
N THR A 158 17.45 -6.06 11.69
CA THR A 158 18.27 -4.83 11.65
C THR A 158 19.51 -5.07 10.79
N ALA A 159 19.70 -4.28 9.74
CA ALA A 159 20.78 -4.44 8.78
C ALA A 159 21.26 -3.10 8.21
N THR A 160 22.43 -3.11 7.57
CA THR A 160 22.88 -2.05 6.69
C THR A 160 22.65 -2.47 5.24
N PHE A 161 21.93 -1.66 4.47
CA PHE A 161 21.52 -1.98 3.11
C PHE A 161 21.44 -0.74 2.22
N GLN A 162 21.35 -0.96 0.91
CA GLN A 162 21.16 0.10 -0.06
C GLN A 162 19.67 0.30 -0.34
N GLN A 163 19.28 1.55 -0.55
CA GLN A 163 17.97 1.90 -1.12
C GLN A 163 18.17 2.44 -2.53
N TYR A 164 17.43 1.89 -3.49
CA TYR A 164 17.40 2.37 -4.88
C TYR A 164 16.07 3.04 -5.16
N TRP A 165 16.15 4.21 -5.78
CA TRP A 165 15.01 5.06 -6.03
C TRP A 165 14.89 5.38 -7.51
N SER A 166 13.69 5.26 -8.05
CA SER A 166 13.24 5.91 -9.28
C SER A 166 12.09 6.83 -8.91
N VAL A 167 12.28 8.13 -8.95
CA VAL A 167 11.29 9.11 -8.50
C VAL A 167 10.69 9.85 -9.69
N ARG A 168 9.40 9.67 -9.92
CA ARG A 168 8.69 10.32 -11.01
C ARG A 168 8.65 11.83 -10.80
N THR A 169 9.06 12.59 -11.81
CA THR A 169 9.13 14.07 -11.75
C THR A 169 7.75 14.71 -11.80
N GLN A 170 6.81 14.11 -12.53
CA GLN A 170 5.40 14.51 -12.57
C GLN A 170 4.57 13.46 -11.84
N LYS A 171 4.20 13.74 -10.60
CA LYS A 171 3.43 12.83 -9.74
C LYS A 171 2.14 12.37 -10.41
N ARG A 172 1.78 11.10 -10.22
CA ARG A 172 0.50 10.55 -10.68
C ARG A 172 -0.04 9.51 -9.70
N VAL A 173 -1.35 9.32 -9.76
CA VAL A 173 -2.06 8.22 -9.08
C VAL A 173 -2.80 7.44 -10.17
N GLY A 174 -2.32 6.23 -10.46
CA GLY A 174 -2.81 5.37 -11.53
C GLY A 174 -1.95 5.39 -12.79
N GLY A 175 -1.83 4.21 -13.42
CA GLY A 175 -1.07 3.97 -14.64
C GLY A 175 -0.45 2.59 -14.71
N THR A 176 0.49 2.43 -15.62
CA THR A 176 1.33 1.23 -15.75
C THR A 176 2.76 1.52 -15.30
N ILE A 177 3.46 0.52 -14.81
CA ILE A 177 4.88 0.55 -14.49
C ILE A 177 5.54 -0.67 -15.13
N ASN A 178 6.46 -0.44 -16.06
CA ASN A 178 7.36 -1.47 -16.58
C ASN A 178 8.59 -1.54 -15.66
N THR A 179 8.57 -2.47 -14.72
CA THR A 179 9.64 -2.58 -13.71
C THR A 179 11.00 -2.92 -14.30
N GLN A 180 11.04 -3.66 -15.41
CA GLN A 180 12.30 -4.03 -16.06
C GLN A 180 13.08 -2.77 -16.49
N THR A 181 12.40 -1.75 -17.05
CA THR A 181 13.06 -0.50 -17.46
C THR A 181 13.78 0.18 -16.29
N HIS A 182 13.19 0.17 -15.09
CA HIS A 182 13.82 0.75 -13.89
C HIS A 182 14.97 -0.10 -13.39
N PHE A 183 14.82 -1.43 -13.39
CA PHE A 183 15.86 -2.34 -12.94
C PHE A 183 17.09 -2.30 -13.88
N ASP A 184 16.87 -2.22 -15.18
CA ASP A 184 17.95 -2.05 -16.17
C ASP A 184 18.67 -0.72 -15.98
N ALA A 185 17.93 0.36 -15.73
CA ALA A 185 18.50 1.67 -15.47
C ALA A 185 19.37 1.69 -14.19
N TRP A 186 18.93 1.04 -13.13
CA TRP A 186 19.75 0.89 -11.93
C TRP A 186 21.03 0.11 -12.23
N GLN A 187 20.94 -1.02 -12.93
CA GLN A 187 22.11 -1.81 -13.31
C GLN A 187 23.10 -1.01 -14.19
N GLN A 188 22.61 -0.24 -15.15
CA GLN A 188 23.43 0.63 -16.01
C GLN A 188 24.17 1.71 -15.22
N THR A 189 23.63 2.16 -14.09
CA THR A 189 24.30 3.09 -13.17
C THR A 189 25.17 2.39 -12.12
N GLY A 190 25.37 1.07 -12.24
CA GLY A 190 26.20 0.28 -11.32
C GLY A 190 25.47 -0.18 -10.04
N LEU A 191 24.16 0.06 -9.92
CA LEU A 191 23.34 -0.35 -8.79
C LEU A 191 22.90 -1.82 -8.97
N LYS A 192 23.57 -2.72 -8.30
CA LYS A 192 23.33 -4.17 -8.43
C LYS A 192 22.12 -4.60 -7.60
N LEU A 193 21.18 -5.28 -8.23
CA LEU A 193 20.09 -5.99 -7.58
C LEU A 193 20.48 -7.45 -7.29
N GLY A 194 19.87 -8.02 -6.25
CA GLY A 194 20.04 -9.43 -5.87
C GLY A 194 18.90 -10.32 -6.34
N SER A 195 18.69 -11.42 -5.61
CA SER A 195 17.54 -12.32 -5.82
C SER A 195 16.24 -11.63 -5.38
N TRP A 196 15.20 -11.72 -6.21
CA TRP A 196 13.90 -11.11 -5.96
C TRP A 196 13.25 -11.70 -4.71
N ASN A 197 12.91 -10.82 -3.75
CA ASN A 197 12.04 -11.16 -2.65
C ASN A 197 10.60 -10.75 -3.02
N TYR A 198 9.98 -9.78 -2.42
CA TYR A 198 8.64 -9.35 -2.81
C TYR A 198 8.63 -7.99 -3.52
N MET A 199 7.52 -7.73 -4.20
CA MET A 199 7.20 -6.47 -4.85
C MET A 199 5.71 -6.16 -4.66
N ILE A 200 5.40 -4.98 -4.14
CA ILE A 200 4.03 -4.54 -3.86
C ILE A 200 3.80 -3.12 -4.34
N MET A 201 2.60 -2.79 -4.78
CA MET A 201 2.19 -1.40 -4.90
C MET A 201 1.82 -0.91 -3.49
N ALA A 202 2.64 -0.03 -2.93
CA ALA A 202 2.61 0.34 -1.54
C ALA A 202 2.21 1.80 -1.32
N THR A 203 1.56 2.04 -0.18
CA THR A 203 1.49 3.35 0.47
C THR A 203 2.41 3.33 1.68
N GLU A 204 3.14 4.41 1.88
CA GLU A 204 3.97 4.63 3.06
C GLU A 204 3.60 5.95 3.71
N GLY A 205 3.62 6.02 5.04
CA GLY A 205 3.43 7.23 5.82
C GLY A 205 4.54 7.39 6.85
N TYR A 206 5.11 8.59 6.91
CA TYR A 206 6.17 8.95 7.85
C TYR A 206 5.80 10.23 8.60
N GLN A 207 5.71 10.16 9.93
CA GLN A 207 5.33 11.28 10.83
C GLN A 207 4.09 12.04 10.30
N SER A 208 3.05 11.29 9.98
CA SER A 208 1.88 11.81 9.27
C SER A 208 0.58 11.12 9.65
N SER A 209 -0.51 11.64 9.10
CA SER A 209 -1.85 11.04 9.08
C SER A 209 -2.40 11.11 7.66
N GLY A 210 -3.17 10.12 7.22
CA GLY A 210 -3.73 10.09 5.88
C GLY A 210 -4.53 8.83 5.57
N SER A 211 -4.85 8.62 4.30
CA SER A 211 -5.55 7.43 3.83
C SER A 211 -5.24 7.14 2.37
N ALA A 212 -5.43 5.89 1.96
CA ALA A 212 -5.33 5.47 0.57
C ALA A 212 -6.24 4.26 0.31
N GLU A 213 -6.68 4.14 -0.93
CA GLU A 213 -7.33 2.95 -1.47
C GLU A 213 -6.72 2.67 -2.84
N ILE A 214 -6.01 1.56 -2.96
CA ILE A 214 -5.19 1.24 -4.14
C ILE A 214 -5.54 -0.17 -4.61
N GLU A 215 -5.57 -0.33 -5.92
CA GLU A 215 -5.64 -1.63 -6.58
C GLU A 215 -4.44 -1.80 -7.51
N VAL A 216 -3.82 -2.98 -7.48
CA VAL A 216 -2.74 -3.38 -8.38
C VAL A 216 -3.09 -4.68 -9.09
N ARG A 217 -2.68 -4.80 -10.35
CA ARG A 217 -2.79 -6.03 -11.15
C ARG A 217 -1.62 -6.15 -12.11
N GLN A 218 -1.37 -7.33 -12.61
CA GLN A 218 -0.47 -7.50 -13.75
C GLN A 218 -1.14 -6.90 -15.00
N ALA A 219 -0.40 -6.14 -15.80
CA ALA A 219 -0.90 -5.52 -17.04
C ALA A 219 -0.87 -6.53 -18.19
#